data_b1809766637fe42f7bb470a6d505d21c
#
_entry.id   b1809766637fe42f7bb470a6d505d21c
#
_cell.length_a   1.000
_cell.length_b   1.000
_cell.length_c   1.000
_cell.angle_alpha   90.00
_cell.angle_beta   90.00
_cell.angle_gamma   90.00
#
_symmetry.space_group_name_H-M   'P 1'
#
loop_
_entity.id
_entity.type
_entity.pdbx_description
1 polymer ?
#
loop_
_entity_poly.entity_id
_entity_poly.type
_entity_poly.pdbx_seq_one_letter_code
_entity_poly.pdbx_strand_id
1 'polypeptide(L)'
;ISGGDARKLINAVELVCSQFTGDFSLDNETVASIIQQNIALYDKKGENHYDIISAFIKSIRGSDPNAAVYWLARMIVSGEDPLFIARRMLILASEDIGNANPNALLLANNCFEAVSKIGYPECRIILSQTAVYLATSAKSNSTYMAINKAIDLVEKTGDKPVPIHLRNAPTKLMKDIGYGADYRYSHDYANHFVQQQFMPDDLQGLS
;
A
#
# COMPACT_ATOMS: atom_id res chain seq x y z
N ILE A 1 -25.16 -19.97 -8.34
CA ILE A 1 -23.88 -20.11 -7.66
C ILE A 1 -22.73 -19.76 -8.62
N SER A 2 -22.67 -20.32 -9.84
CA SER A 2 -21.61 -20.04 -10.81
C SER A 2 -21.77 -18.73 -11.59
N GLY A 3 -22.94 -18.09 -11.58
CA GLY A 3 -23.23 -16.88 -12.36
C GLY A 3 -23.01 -17.04 -13.87
N GLY A 4 -23.06 -18.28 -14.40
CA GLY A 4 -22.82 -18.60 -15.81
C GLY A 4 -21.34 -18.92 -16.15
N ASP A 5 -20.44 -18.89 -15.17
CA ASP A 5 -19.02 -19.25 -15.35
C ASP A 5 -18.82 -20.77 -15.22
N ALA A 6 -18.44 -21.41 -16.34
CA ALA A 6 -18.24 -22.86 -16.40
C ALA A 6 -17.10 -23.35 -15.50
N ARG A 7 -16.00 -22.58 -15.34
CA ARG A 7 -14.88 -22.94 -14.47
C ARG A 7 -15.32 -22.94 -13.00
N LYS A 8 -16.10 -21.92 -12.59
CA LYS A 8 -16.67 -21.86 -11.24
C LYS A 8 -17.61 -23.03 -10.98
N LEU A 9 -18.38 -23.44 -11.97
CA LEU A 9 -19.26 -24.60 -11.83
C LEU A 9 -18.48 -25.89 -11.63
N ILE A 10 -17.49 -26.18 -12.47
CA ILE A 10 -16.66 -27.39 -12.39
C ILE A 10 -15.97 -27.47 -11.03
N ASN A 11 -15.34 -26.41 -10.62
CA ASN A 11 -14.64 -26.37 -9.34
C ASN A 11 -15.62 -26.57 -8.15
N ALA A 12 -16.83 -25.97 -8.20
CA ALA A 12 -17.85 -26.20 -7.18
C ALA A 12 -18.27 -27.68 -7.09
N VAL A 13 -18.39 -28.35 -8.24
CA VAL A 13 -18.65 -29.79 -8.30
C VAL A 13 -17.49 -30.59 -7.70
N GLU A 14 -16.25 -30.29 -8.08
CA GLU A 14 -15.06 -30.97 -7.52
C GLU A 14 -14.97 -30.80 -6.00
N LEU A 15 -15.25 -29.59 -5.49
CA LEU A 15 -15.27 -29.31 -4.07
C LEU A 15 -16.32 -30.16 -3.33
N VAL A 16 -17.53 -30.19 -3.84
CA VAL A 16 -18.62 -31.00 -3.25
C VAL A 16 -18.26 -32.47 -3.28
N CYS A 17 -17.79 -32.98 -4.41
CA CYS A 17 -17.42 -34.40 -4.56
C CYS A 17 -16.23 -34.78 -3.62
N SER A 18 -15.31 -33.87 -3.34
CA SER A 18 -14.16 -34.14 -2.45
C SER A 18 -14.54 -34.32 -0.97
N GLN A 19 -15.75 -33.90 -0.57
CA GLN A 19 -16.24 -34.05 0.81
C GLN A 19 -16.85 -35.43 1.09
N PHE A 20 -17.07 -36.24 0.08
CA PHE A 20 -17.72 -37.53 0.19
C PHE A 20 -16.86 -38.64 -0.38
N THR A 21 -16.93 -39.83 0.26
CA THR A 21 -16.28 -41.04 -0.22
C THR A 21 -17.35 -42.13 -0.42
N GLY A 22 -17.42 -42.78 -1.60
CA GLY A 22 -18.40 -43.79 -1.96
C GLY A 22 -19.61 -43.21 -2.67
N ASP A 23 -20.67 -44.02 -2.81
CA ASP A 23 -21.95 -43.59 -3.44
C ASP A 23 -22.70 -42.67 -2.49
N PHE A 24 -23.07 -41.49 -2.94
CA PHE A 24 -23.80 -40.49 -2.18
C PHE A 24 -24.87 -39.80 -3.05
N SER A 25 -25.93 -39.35 -2.38
CA SER A 25 -26.98 -38.52 -2.98
C SER A 25 -26.87 -37.09 -2.43
N LEU A 26 -26.86 -36.11 -3.30
CA LEU A 26 -26.80 -34.71 -2.94
C LEU A 26 -28.15 -34.02 -3.12
N ASP A 27 -28.61 -33.34 -2.09
CA ASP A 27 -29.69 -32.38 -2.20
C ASP A 27 -29.16 -30.95 -2.37
N ASN A 28 -30.06 -30.05 -2.79
CA ASN A 28 -29.70 -28.64 -3.05
C ASN A 28 -29.24 -27.92 -1.78
N GLU A 29 -29.72 -28.28 -0.60
CA GLU A 29 -29.41 -27.64 0.66
C GLU A 29 -27.99 -28.02 1.10
N THR A 30 -27.62 -29.28 1.01
CA THR A 30 -26.28 -29.80 1.29
C THR A 30 -25.24 -29.18 0.34
N VAL A 31 -25.54 -29.15 -0.97
CA VAL A 31 -24.68 -28.53 -1.97
C VAL A 31 -24.51 -27.04 -1.68
N ALA A 32 -25.58 -26.31 -1.38
CA ALA A 32 -25.53 -24.89 -1.06
C ALA A 32 -24.71 -24.62 0.22
N SER A 33 -24.89 -25.43 1.26
CA SER A 33 -24.15 -25.34 2.53
C SER A 33 -22.65 -25.57 2.33
N ILE A 34 -22.26 -26.63 1.61
CA ILE A 34 -20.84 -26.92 1.33
C ILE A 34 -20.21 -25.79 0.52
N ILE A 35 -20.89 -25.30 -0.50
CA ILE A 35 -20.40 -24.21 -1.32
C ILE A 35 -20.31 -22.91 -0.51
N GLN A 36 -21.32 -22.58 0.31
CA GLN A 36 -21.31 -21.38 1.16
C GLN A 36 -20.19 -21.42 2.22
N GLN A 37 -19.95 -22.56 2.85
CA GLN A 37 -18.86 -22.74 3.80
C GLN A 37 -17.48 -22.64 3.15
N ASN A 38 -17.38 -22.98 1.87
CA ASN A 38 -16.10 -23.04 1.15
C ASN A 38 -15.93 -21.93 0.10
N ILE A 39 -16.92 -21.06 -0.13
CA ILE A 39 -16.77 -19.88 -1.01
C ILE A 39 -15.54 -19.07 -0.61
N ALA A 40 -15.28 -18.94 0.68
CA ALA A 40 -14.11 -18.28 1.22
C ALA A 40 -12.77 -18.97 0.88
N LEU A 41 -12.74 -20.30 0.87
CA LEU A 41 -11.54 -21.08 0.52
C LEU A 41 -11.32 -21.20 -0.99
N TYR A 42 -12.42 -21.08 -1.75
CA TYR A 42 -12.46 -21.30 -3.18
C TYR A 42 -11.77 -20.19 -3.98
N ASP A 43 -11.72 -18.98 -3.47
CA ASP A 43 -11.25 -17.79 -4.16
C ASP A 43 -9.81 -17.37 -3.80
N LYS A 44 -9.12 -18.16 -2.96
CA LYS A 44 -7.79 -17.85 -2.41
C LYS A 44 -6.67 -17.72 -3.45
N LYS A 45 -6.89 -18.11 -4.72
CA LYS A 45 -5.90 -18.08 -5.82
C LYS A 45 -6.43 -17.52 -7.15
N GLY A 46 -7.62 -16.91 -7.19
CA GLY A 46 -8.27 -16.44 -8.42
C GLY A 46 -8.28 -14.93 -8.60
N GLU A 47 -8.79 -14.47 -9.75
CA GLU A 47 -8.96 -13.04 -10.10
C GLU A 47 -9.75 -12.25 -9.04
N ASN A 48 -10.71 -12.89 -8.36
CA ASN A 48 -11.52 -12.26 -7.31
C ASN A 48 -10.69 -11.78 -6.09
N HIS A 49 -9.58 -12.44 -5.75
CA HIS A 49 -8.67 -12.00 -4.68
C HIS A 49 -8.12 -10.59 -4.96
N TYR A 50 -7.64 -10.38 -6.19
CA TYR A 50 -7.12 -9.07 -6.62
C TYR A 50 -8.22 -8.02 -6.76
N ASP A 51 -9.43 -8.43 -7.11
CA ASP A 51 -10.58 -7.52 -7.23
C ASP A 51 -11.05 -7.03 -5.86
N ILE A 52 -11.11 -7.91 -4.86
CA ILE A 52 -11.54 -7.55 -3.50
C ILE A 52 -10.54 -6.60 -2.84
N ILE A 53 -9.24 -6.89 -2.92
CA ILE A 53 -8.22 -5.99 -2.38
C ILE A 53 -8.21 -4.65 -3.13
N SER A 54 -8.42 -4.65 -4.44
CA SER A 54 -8.55 -3.43 -5.23
C SER A 54 -9.76 -2.61 -4.83
N ALA A 55 -10.91 -3.25 -4.59
CA ALA A 55 -12.12 -2.59 -4.11
C ALA A 55 -11.90 -1.99 -2.70
N PHE A 56 -11.25 -2.72 -1.79
CA PHE A 56 -10.87 -2.25 -0.48
C PHE A 56 -10.02 -0.97 -0.55
N ILE A 57 -8.92 -1.02 -1.30
CA ILE A 57 -8.00 0.13 -1.46
C ILE A 57 -8.72 1.33 -2.10
N LYS A 58 -9.52 1.09 -3.15
CA LYS A 58 -10.29 2.14 -3.83
C LYS A 58 -11.35 2.76 -2.93
N SER A 59 -11.97 1.98 -2.02
CA SER A 59 -12.93 2.50 -1.03
C SER A 59 -12.24 3.42 -0.03
N ILE A 60 -11.07 3.06 0.49
CA ILE A 60 -10.29 3.92 1.39
C ILE A 60 -9.84 5.19 0.64
N ARG A 61 -9.32 5.06 -0.57
CA ARG A 61 -8.91 6.19 -1.43
C ARG A 61 -10.09 7.13 -1.74
N GLY A 62 -11.25 6.55 -2.00
CA GLY A 62 -12.50 7.27 -2.27
C GLY A 62 -13.19 7.82 -1.02
N SER A 63 -12.61 7.62 0.18
CA SER A 63 -13.15 8.11 1.44
C SER A 63 -14.53 7.53 1.82
N ASP A 64 -14.76 6.26 1.49
CA ASP A 64 -15.94 5.50 1.91
C ASP A 64 -15.58 4.46 3.00
N PRO A 65 -15.73 4.80 4.30
CA PRO A 65 -15.40 3.90 5.40
C PRO A 65 -16.34 2.67 5.47
N ASN A 66 -17.59 2.80 5.04
CA ASN A 66 -18.54 1.68 5.07
C ASN A 66 -18.15 0.61 4.04
N ALA A 67 -17.85 1.03 2.81
CA ALA A 67 -17.36 0.12 1.77
C ALA A 67 -16.00 -0.49 2.17
N ALA A 68 -15.09 0.29 2.76
CA ALA A 68 -13.80 -0.21 3.24
C ALA A 68 -13.98 -1.33 4.28
N VAL A 69 -14.83 -1.14 5.29
CA VAL A 69 -15.11 -2.18 6.30
C VAL A 69 -15.81 -3.40 5.68
N TYR A 70 -16.70 -3.21 4.73
CA TYR A 70 -17.35 -4.32 4.02
C TYR A 70 -16.34 -5.19 3.26
N TRP A 71 -15.46 -4.57 2.47
CA TRP A 71 -14.44 -5.31 1.72
C TRP A 71 -13.40 -5.95 2.63
N LEU A 72 -13.04 -5.29 3.75
CA LEU A 72 -12.22 -5.88 4.80
C LEU A 72 -12.87 -7.15 5.37
N ALA A 73 -14.14 -7.08 5.74
CA ALA A 73 -14.88 -8.22 6.27
C ALA A 73 -14.91 -9.39 5.27
N ARG A 74 -15.09 -9.11 3.97
CA ARG A 74 -15.02 -10.13 2.92
C ARG A 74 -13.65 -10.80 2.87
N MET A 75 -12.55 -10.07 2.95
CA MET A 75 -11.19 -10.63 3.00
C MET A 75 -10.99 -11.50 4.24
N ILE A 76 -11.44 -11.05 5.42
CA ILE A 76 -11.34 -11.81 6.67
C ILE A 76 -12.10 -13.12 6.58
N VAL A 77 -13.35 -13.10 6.12
CA VAL A 77 -14.19 -14.30 5.97
C VAL A 77 -13.59 -15.27 4.93
N SER A 78 -12.93 -14.75 3.89
CA SER A 78 -12.20 -15.54 2.90
C SER A 78 -10.89 -16.13 3.42
N GLY A 79 -10.50 -15.83 4.66
CA GLY A 79 -9.27 -16.33 5.28
C GLY A 79 -8.00 -15.70 4.68
N GLU A 80 -8.10 -14.43 4.23
CA GLU A 80 -6.94 -13.67 3.75
C GLU A 80 -5.90 -13.52 4.84
N ASP A 81 -4.62 -13.46 4.44
CA ASP A 81 -3.52 -13.17 5.35
C ASP A 81 -3.68 -11.75 5.96
N PRO A 82 -3.85 -11.63 7.28
CA PRO A 82 -4.03 -10.34 7.91
C PRO A 82 -2.82 -9.41 7.73
N LEU A 83 -1.62 -9.96 7.60
CA LEU A 83 -0.41 -9.18 7.32
C LEU A 83 -0.40 -8.65 5.88
N PHE A 84 -0.96 -9.40 4.94
CA PHE A 84 -1.15 -8.89 3.57
C PHE A 84 -2.09 -7.68 3.57
N ILE A 85 -3.22 -7.75 4.27
CA ILE A 85 -4.18 -6.62 4.39
C ILE A 85 -3.50 -5.41 5.03
N ALA A 86 -2.81 -5.61 6.17
CA ALA A 86 -2.11 -4.54 6.88
C ALA A 86 -1.02 -3.89 6.02
N ARG A 87 -0.25 -4.68 5.25
CA ARG A 87 0.76 -4.19 4.30
C ARG A 87 0.15 -3.29 3.23
N ARG A 88 -1.02 -3.66 2.70
CA ARG A 88 -1.71 -2.83 1.70
C ARG A 88 -2.17 -1.50 2.27
N MET A 89 -2.63 -1.46 3.51
CA MET A 89 -2.96 -0.21 4.21
C MET A 89 -1.73 0.65 4.47
N LEU A 90 -0.59 0.04 4.82
CA LEU A 90 0.67 0.75 5.04
C LEU A 90 1.17 1.46 3.76
N ILE A 91 1.09 0.79 2.62
CA ILE A 91 1.42 1.40 1.32
C ILE A 91 0.46 2.56 1.01
N LEU A 92 -0.85 2.34 1.14
CA LEU A 92 -1.88 3.34 0.88
C LEU A 92 -1.70 4.59 1.75
N ALA A 93 -1.31 4.42 3.01
CA ALA A 93 -1.07 5.54 3.92
C ALA A 93 -0.03 6.53 3.39
N SER A 94 0.99 6.05 2.68
CA SER A 94 2.00 6.90 2.03
C SER A 94 1.59 7.34 0.62
N GLU A 95 0.95 6.46 -0.15
CA GLU A 95 0.59 6.69 -1.55
C GLU A 95 -0.56 7.70 -1.69
N ASP A 96 -1.65 7.49 -0.93
CA ASP A 96 -2.92 8.22 -1.11
C ASP A 96 -3.20 9.29 -0.04
N ILE A 97 -2.59 9.17 1.14
CA ILE A 97 -2.78 10.11 2.25
C ILE A 97 -1.54 11.00 2.38
N GLY A 98 -0.35 10.41 2.42
CA GLY A 98 0.92 11.12 2.45
C GLY A 98 0.95 12.21 3.53
N ASN A 99 1.44 13.38 3.14
CA ASN A 99 1.58 14.52 4.06
C ASN A 99 0.27 15.26 4.37
N ALA A 100 -0.86 14.87 3.77
CA ALA A 100 -2.16 15.42 4.17
C ALA A 100 -2.54 14.99 5.60
N ASN A 101 -2.08 13.80 6.04
CA ASN A 101 -2.17 13.34 7.42
C ASN A 101 -0.95 12.46 7.77
N PRO A 102 0.14 13.02 8.31
CA PRO A 102 1.37 12.27 8.63
C PRO A 102 1.15 11.11 9.62
N ASN A 103 0.13 11.20 10.48
CA ASN A 103 -0.19 10.14 11.43
C ASN A 103 -0.73 8.86 10.75
N ALA A 104 -1.18 8.96 9.50
CA ALA A 104 -1.70 7.80 8.77
C ALA A 104 -0.63 6.71 8.60
N LEU A 105 0.59 7.07 8.25
CA LEU A 105 1.71 6.14 8.14
C LEU A 105 2.08 5.52 9.49
N LEU A 106 2.10 6.31 10.56
CA LEU A 106 2.40 5.83 11.91
C LEU A 106 1.34 4.82 12.37
N LEU A 107 0.06 5.13 12.19
CA LEU A 107 -1.04 4.24 12.57
C LEU A 107 -1.02 2.96 11.74
N ALA A 108 -0.80 3.05 10.43
CA ALA A 108 -0.74 1.89 9.56
C ALA A 108 0.45 0.97 9.89
N ASN A 109 1.61 1.54 10.25
CA ASN A 109 2.76 0.78 10.72
C ASN A 109 2.47 0.09 12.06
N ASN A 110 1.89 0.80 13.02
CA ASN A 110 1.49 0.22 14.29
C ASN A 110 0.43 -0.88 14.12
N CYS A 111 -0.48 -0.73 13.16
CA CYS A 111 -1.43 -1.77 12.78
C CYS A 111 -0.70 -3.03 12.30
N PHE A 112 0.26 -2.90 11.38
CA PHE A 112 1.04 -4.02 10.87
C PHE A 112 1.76 -4.77 12.00
N GLU A 113 2.43 -4.03 12.89
CA GLU A 113 3.13 -4.58 14.06
C GLU A 113 2.18 -5.28 15.04
N ALA A 114 1.03 -4.68 15.33
CA ALA A 114 0.05 -5.26 16.25
C ALA A 114 -0.59 -6.54 15.65
N VAL A 115 -0.94 -6.51 14.37
CA VAL A 115 -1.48 -7.67 13.64
C VAL A 115 -0.50 -8.83 13.65
N SER A 116 0.80 -8.57 13.46
CA SER A 116 1.85 -9.61 13.48
C SER A 116 1.99 -10.31 14.84
N LYS A 117 1.69 -9.59 15.92
CA LYS A 117 1.82 -10.11 17.30
C LYS A 117 0.57 -10.81 17.81
N ILE A 118 -0.61 -10.35 17.36
CA ILE A 118 -1.89 -10.79 17.91
C ILE A 118 -2.51 -11.90 17.05
N GLY A 119 -2.56 -11.74 15.73
CA GLY A 119 -3.21 -12.68 14.82
C GLY A 119 -4.74 -12.70 14.94
N TYR A 120 -5.37 -13.63 14.20
CA TYR A 120 -6.80 -13.87 14.30
C TYR A 120 -7.16 -14.61 15.61
N PRO A 121 -8.38 -14.34 16.16
CA PRO A 121 -9.45 -13.51 15.60
C PRO A 121 -9.38 -12.02 15.97
N GLU A 122 -8.57 -11.59 16.93
CA GLU A 122 -8.61 -10.25 17.52
C GLU A 122 -8.04 -9.18 16.58
N CYS A 123 -7.08 -9.51 15.73
CA CYS A 123 -6.46 -8.55 14.81
C CYS A 123 -7.47 -7.86 13.86
N ARG A 124 -8.66 -8.48 13.63
CA ARG A 124 -9.74 -7.87 12.84
C ARG A 124 -10.19 -6.51 13.36
N ILE A 125 -10.12 -6.32 14.69
CA ILE A 125 -10.53 -5.07 15.34
C ILE A 125 -9.54 -3.95 14.97
N ILE A 126 -8.25 -4.25 15.05
CA ILE A 126 -7.16 -3.32 14.72
C ILE A 126 -7.19 -2.97 13.23
N LEU A 127 -7.39 -3.97 12.37
CA LEU A 127 -7.53 -3.77 10.92
C LEU A 127 -8.71 -2.85 10.60
N SER A 128 -9.86 -3.07 11.24
CA SER A 128 -11.06 -2.24 11.03
C SER A 128 -10.85 -0.80 11.50
N GLN A 129 -10.29 -0.60 12.70
CA GLN A 129 -9.96 0.73 13.21
C GLN A 129 -9.06 1.50 12.23
N THR A 130 -8.02 0.83 11.74
CA THR A 130 -7.07 1.44 10.80
C THR A 130 -7.74 1.76 9.47
N ALA A 131 -8.54 0.83 8.91
CA ALA A 131 -9.24 1.05 7.65
C ALA A 131 -10.18 2.27 7.72
N VAL A 132 -10.94 2.42 8.81
CA VAL A 132 -11.83 3.58 9.03
C VAL A 132 -11.02 4.87 9.14
N TYR A 133 -9.94 4.87 9.94
CA TYR A 133 -9.08 6.04 10.08
C TYR A 133 -8.49 6.49 8.74
N LEU A 134 -7.96 5.56 7.94
CA LEU A 134 -7.40 5.86 6.63
C LEU A 134 -8.49 6.35 5.65
N ALA A 135 -9.68 5.75 5.67
CA ALA A 135 -10.79 6.16 4.82
C ALA A 135 -11.27 7.59 5.13
N THR A 136 -11.28 7.98 6.40
CA THR A 136 -11.73 9.31 6.85
C THR A 136 -10.63 10.38 6.87
N SER A 137 -9.37 10.01 6.59
CA SER A 137 -8.25 10.95 6.49
C SER A 137 -8.32 11.78 5.21
N ALA A 138 -7.81 13.01 5.27
CA ALA A 138 -7.56 13.81 4.08
C ALA A 138 -6.60 13.07 3.13
N LYS A 139 -6.76 13.25 1.82
CA LYS A 139 -6.00 12.55 0.78
C LYS A 139 -5.03 13.48 0.05
N SER A 140 -3.81 12.99 -0.20
CA SER A 140 -2.84 13.63 -1.08
C SER A 140 -1.85 12.58 -1.60
N ASN A 141 -1.70 12.52 -2.91
CA ASN A 141 -0.69 11.69 -3.56
C ASN A 141 0.52 12.53 -4.05
N SER A 142 0.68 13.75 -3.55
CA SER A 142 1.71 14.68 -4.04
C SER A 142 3.14 14.12 -3.89
N THR A 143 3.44 13.44 -2.77
CA THR A 143 4.75 12.83 -2.55
C THR A 143 5.00 11.62 -3.46
N TYR A 144 3.98 10.83 -3.72
CA TYR A 144 4.04 9.74 -4.69
C TYR A 144 4.29 10.26 -6.11
N MET A 145 3.57 11.31 -6.53
CA MET A 145 3.77 11.93 -7.83
C MET A 145 5.15 12.60 -7.94
N ALA A 146 5.62 13.22 -6.86
CA ALA A 146 6.92 13.88 -6.83
C ALA A 146 8.08 12.89 -7.06
N ILE A 147 8.09 11.75 -6.35
CA ILE A 147 9.16 10.77 -6.53
C ILE A 147 9.14 10.14 -7.93
N ASN A 148 7.96 9.85 -8.48
CA ASN A 148 7.84 9.29 -9.84
C ASN A 148 8.37 10.28 -10.88
N LYS A 149 7.96 11.55 -10.81
CA LYS A 149 8.50 12.61 -11.69
C LYS A 149 10.01 12.78 -11.56
N ALA A 150 10.55 12.68 -10.33
CA ALA A 150 11.99 12.78 -10.10
C ALA A 150 12.74 11.58 -10.70
N ILE A 151 12.21 10.37 -10.58
CA ILE A 151 12.77 9.16 -11.22
C ILE A 151 12.77 9.32 -12.74
N ASP A 152 11.63 9.68 -13.33
CA ASP A 152 11.51 9.91 -14.77
C ASP A 152 12.50 10.97 -15.27
N LEU A 153 12.72 12.03 -14.47
CA LEU A 153 13.69 13.08 -14.80
C LEU A 153 15.12 12.53 -14.80
N VAL A 154 15.51 11.78 -13.77
CA VAL A 154 16.84 11.17 -13.67
C VAL A 154 17.06 10.19 -14.82
N GLU A 155 16.10 9.36 -15.15
CA GLU A 155 16.19 8.42 -16.29
C GLU A 155 16.38 9.13 -17.64
N LYS A 156 15.71 10.28 -17.83
CA LYS A 156 15.81 11.09 -19.07
C LYS A 156 17.11 11.88 -19.16
N THR A 157 17.64 12.38 -18.06
CA THR A 157 18.78 13.30 -18.05
C THR A 157 20.12 12.63 -17.74
N GLY A 158 20.08 11.38 -17.24
CA GLY A 158 21.26 10.65 -16.78
C GLY A 158 21.88 11.26 -15.54
N ASP A 159 23.05 10.75 -15.16
CA ASP A 159 23.80 11.19 -13.99
C ASP A 159 24.31 12.63 -14.18
N LYS A 160 23.69 13.57 -13.51
CA LYS A 160 24.16 14.97 -13.48
C LYS A 160 25.11 15.19 -12.30
N PRO A 161 26.17 16.00 -12.49
CA PRO A 161 27.13 16.26 -11.42
C PRO A 161 26.47 17.03 -10.27
N VAL A 162 26.84 16.66 -9.05
CA VAL A 162 26.45 17.43 -7.85
C VAL A 162 27.13 18.80 -7.90
N PRO A 163 26.42 19.92 -7.66
CA PRO A 163 27.01 21.26 -7.57
C PRO A 163 28.20 21.30 -6.61
N ILE A 164 29.25 21.99 -6.99
CA ILE A 164 30.55 21.93 -6.30
C ILE A 164 30.46 22.35 -4.82
N HIS A 165 29.64 23.35 -4.51
CA HIS A 165 29.43 23.86 -3.14
C HIS A 165 28.68 22.83 -2.24
N LEU A 166 27.97 21.86 -2.80
CA LEU A 166 27.29 20.79 -2.04
C LEU A 166 28.17 19.58 -1.78
N ARG A 167 29.40 19.54 -2.38
CA ARG A 167 30.29 18.39 -2.24
C ARG A 167 31.10 18.51 -0.96
N ASN A 168 31.29 17.41 -0.26
CA ASN A 168 32.19 17.36 0.89
C ASN A 168 33.66 17.42 0.46
N ALA A 169 34.48 18.12 1.23
CA ALA A 169 35.93 18.31 0.98
C ALA A 169 36.78 17.67 2.10
N PRO A 170 36.84 16.33 2.25
CA PRO A 170 37.57 15.67 3.32
C PRO A 170 39.10 15.78 3.16
N THR A 171 39.60 16.03 1.96
CA THR A 171 41.06 16.16 1.68
C THR A 171 41.44 17.58 1.33
N LYS A 172 42.73 17.90 1.50
CA LYS A 172 43.29 19.21 1.13
C LYS A 172 43.09 19.47 -0.38
N LEU A 173 43.36 18.48 -1.22
CA LEU A 173 43.17 18.61 -2.67
C LEU A 173 41.71 18.98 -3.02
N MET A 174 40.71 18.35 -2.38
CA MET A 174 39.31 18.68 -2.63
C MET A 174 38.97 20.12 -2.21
N LYS A 175 39.55 20.62 -1.11
CA LYS A 175 39.41 22.02 -0.72
C LYS A 175 40.04 22.95 -1.74
N ASP A 176 41.26 22.61 -2.21
CA ASP A 176 41.99 23.42 -3.17
C ASP A 176 41.27 23.53 -4.53
N ILE A 177 40.52 22.52 -4.93
CA ILE A 177 39.66 22.53 -6.13
C ILE A 177 38.24 23.07 -5.89
N GLY A 178 37.93 23.60 -4.71
CA GLY A 178 36.73 24.37 -4.41
C GLY A 178 35.52 23.53 -3.93
N TYR A 179 35.71 22.27 -3.53
CA TYR A 179 34.61 21.49 -2.96
C TYR A 179 34.11 22.11 -1.65
N GLY A 180 32.78 22.30 -1.55
CA GLY A 180 32.15 22.94 -0.39
C GLY A 180 32.33 24.45 -0.31
N ALA A 181 33.05 25.09 -1.28
CA ALA A 181 33.19 26.52 -1.31
C ALA A 181 31.84 27.22 -1.50
N ASP A 182 31.64 28.31 -0.76
CA ASP A 182 30.41 29.12 -0.79
C ASP A 182 29.13 28.41 -0.34
N TYR A 183 29.23 27.20 0.27
CA TYR A 183 28.08 26.59 0.90
C TYR A 183 27.57 27.43 2.07
N ARG A 184 26.28 27.76 2.03
CA ARG A 184 25.62 28.52 3.09
C ARG A 184 24.93 27.59 4.05
N TYR A 185 25.43 27.49 5.27
CA TYR A 185 24.81 26.62 6.28
C TYR A 185 23.54 27.26 6.83
N SER A 186 22.40 26.66 6.53
CA SER A 186 21.05 27.25 6.80
C SER A 186 20.84 27.62 8.26
N HIS A 187 21.44 26.91 9.21
CA HIS A 187 21.31 27.23 10.64
C HIS A 187 21.98 28.53 11.09
N ASP A 188 22.88 29.09 10.28
CA ASP A 188 23.51 30.39 10.54
C ASP A 188 22.62 31.58 10.13
N TYR A 189 21.46 31.31 9.53
CA TYR A 189 20.55 32.31 9.01
C TYR A 189 19.21 32.32 9.76
N ALA A 190 18.49 33.45 9.71
CA ALA A 190 17.19 33.62 10.33
C ALA A 190 16.21 32.57 9.82
N ASN A 191 15.40 32.00 10.74
CA ASN A 191 14.45 30.93 10.47
C ASN A 191 15.10 29.65 9.86
N HIS A 192 16.41 29.47 10.00
CA HIS A 192 17.16 28.36 9.43
C HIS A 192 16.97 28.21 7.91
N PHE A 193 16.81 29.33 7.23
CA PHE A 193 16.57 29.37 5.79
C PHE A 193 17.51 30.33 5.10
N VAL A 194 18.11 29.88 3.99
CA VAL A 194 18.91 30.68 3.07
C VAL A 194 18.66 30.18 1.66
N GLN A 195 18.48 31.12 0.74
CA GLN A 195 18.33 30.79 -0.66
C GLN A 195 19.67 30.38 -1.26
N GLN A 196 19.77 29.15 -1.71
CA GLN A 196 20.91 28.64 -2.48
C GLN A 196 20.45 27.55 -3.43
N GLN A 197 21.32 27.21 -4.37
CA GLN A 197 21.05 26.16 -5.36
C GLN A 197 21.30 24.78 -4.77
N PHE A 198 20.35 23.86 -4.96
CA PHE A 198 20.50 22.46 -4.58
C PHE A 198 20.39 21.49 -5.78
N MET A 199 19.76 21.91 -6.87
CA MET A 199 19.64 21.12 -8.10
C MET A 199 20.92 21.26 -8.97
N PRO A 200 21.23 20.25 -9.79
CA PRO A 200 22.26 20.37 -10.82
C PRO A 200 22.04 21.62 -11.70
N ASP A 201 23.13 22.19 -12.24
CA ASP A 201 23.10 23.46 -12.97
C ASP A 201 22.10 23.46 -14.14
N ASP A 202 22.03 22.35 -14.88
CA ASP A 202 21.17 22.19 -16.06
C ASP A 202 19.68 21.96 -15.70
N LEU A 203 19.39 21.72 -14.41
CA LEU A 203 18.04 21.36 -13.94
C LEU A 203 17.43 22.42 -13.02
N GLN A 204 18.02 23.62 -12.98
CA GLN A 204 17.48 24.71 -12.17
C GLN A 204 16.11 25.15 -12.69
N GLY A 205 15.17 25.38 -11.75
CA GLY A 205 13.83 25.87 -12.06
C GLY A 205 12.86 24.79 -12.57
N LEU A 206 13.24 23.52 -12.59
CA LEU A 206 12.33 22.40 -12.79
C LEU A 206 11.61 22.08 -11.49
N SER A 207 10.26 22.06 -11.50
CA SER A 207 9.38 21.74 -10.37
C SER A 207 8.39 20.63 -10.74
#